data_3d6d4722c0b0e1096b009005f806bfdb
#
_entry.id   3d6d4722c0b0e1096b009005f806bfdb
#
_cell.length_a   1.000
_cell.length_b   1.000
_cell.length_c   1.000
_cell.angle_alpha   90.00
_cell.angle_beta   90.00
_cell.angle_gamma   90.00
#
_symmetry.space_group_name_H-M   'P 1'
#
loop_
_entity.id
_entity.type
_entity.pdbx_description
1 polymer ?
#
loop_
_entity_poly.entity_id
_entity_poly.type
_entity_poly.pdbx_seq_one_letter_code
_entity_poly.pdbx_strand_id
1 'polypeptide(L)'
;GDEGYKFARDFMKMMMPSHAKRVKQYKDDRNPLFNRPMLADRNLATAMGFMIVIGVVMFASMALLPPMLQRLFGWPVIDTGWVLAVRGIGILMSMWVAGQLLGKVDARWMVGTGLAIAALSLWQMSHWSLEMGMRPVIVSGLVQGIGMGLVFIPLNTMAFATIPPQYRTDGSSLLNLLRSIGASVGISV
;
A
#
# COMPACT_ATOMS: atom_id res chain seq x y z
N GLY A 1 -2.86 33.55 -38.27
CA GLY A 1 -2.14 33.71 -37.01
C GLY A 1 -2.97 34.06 -35.78
N ASP A 2 -3.99 34.94 -35.88
CA ASP A 2 -4.62 35.55 -34.69
C ASP A 2 -5.69 34.65 -34.03
N GLU A 3 -6.30 33.78 -34.78
CA GLU A 3 -7.34 32.87 -34.30
C GLU A 3 -6.79 31.75 -33.40
N GLY A 4 -5.59 31.24 -33.72
CA GLY A 4 -4.93 30.22 -32.90
C GLY A 4 -4.49 30.76 -31.52
N TYR A 5 -4.10 32.02 -31.45
CA TYR A 5 -3.73 32.68 -30.19
C TYR A 5 -4.96 32.97 -29.32
N LYS A 6 -6.09 33.28 -29.90
CA LYS A 6 -7.36 33.44 -29.17
C LYS A 6 -7.84 32.14 -28.61
N PHE A 7 -7.82 31.04 -29.41
CA PHE A 7 -8.22 29.72 -28.94
C PHE A 7 -7.32 29.22 -27.80
N ALA A 8 -5.98 29.35 -27.95
CA ALA A 8 -5.04 28.95 -26.90
C ALA A 8 -5.23 29.77 -25.62
N ARG A 9 -5.52 31.04 -25.72
CA ARG A 9 -5.77 31.93 -24.59
C ARG A 9 -7.08 31.62 -23.88
N ASP A 10 -8.15 31.31 -24.64
CA ASP A 10 -9.45 30.97 -24.09
C ASP A 10 -9.48 29.57 -23.51
N PHE A 11 -8.74 28.63 -24.12
CA PHE A 11 -8.48 27.30 -23.58
C PHE A 11 -7.67 27.36 -22.26
N MET A 12 -6.62 28.20 -22.21
CA MET A 12 -5.89 28.46 -20.97
C MET A 12 -6.74 29.13 -19.91
N LYS A 13 -7.61 30.07 -20.26
CA LYS A 13 -8.53 30.70 -19.31
C LYS A 13 -9.61 29.73 -18.80
N MET A 14 -10.02 28.77 -19.63
CA MET A 14 -10.97 27.72 -19.24
C MET A 14 -10.31 26.67 -18.32
N MET A 15 -9.03 26.38 -18.54
CA MET A 15 -8.25 25.45 -17.69
C MET A 15 -7.64 26.12 -16.45
N MET A 16 -7.29 27.41 -16.51
CA MET A 16 -6.65 28.16 -15.42
C MET A 16 -7.52 28.52 -14.22
N PRO A 17 -8.85 28.71 -14.29
CA PRO A 17 -9.61 29.05 -13.07
C PRO A 17 -9.55 27.91 -12.03
N SER A 18 -9.39 26.68 -12.47
CA SER A 18 -9.17 25.58 -11.54
C SER A 18 -7.74 25.59 -10.97
N HIS A 19 -6.75 26.00 -11.75
CA HIS A 19 -5.36 26.16 -11.30
C HIS A 19 -5.15 27.40 -10.43
N ALA A 20 -5.70 28.55 -10.81
CA ALA A 20 -5.58 29.78 -10.04
C ALA A 20 -6.32 29.69 -8.69
N LYS A 21 -7.49 29.05 -8.64
CA LYS A 21 -8.18 28.73 -7.38
C LYS A 21 -7.36 27.78 -6.52
N ARG A 22 -6.76 26.72 -7.11
CA ARG A 22 -5.87 25.80 -6.40
C ARG A 22 -4.60 26.48 -5.89
N VAL A 23 -3.95 27.31 -6.70
CA VAL A 23 -2.75 28.05 -6.30
C VAL A 23 -3.06 29.08 -5.22
N LYS A 24 -4.25 29.74 -5.27
CA LYS A 24 -4.68 30.65 -4.21
C LYS A 24 -5.02 29.92 -2.92
N GLN A 25 -5.65 28.73 -3.02
CA GLN A 25 -5.92 27.85 -1.89
C GLN A 25 -4.63 27.26 -1.29
N TYR A 26 -3.63 26.96 -2.13
CA TYR A 26 -2.27 26.57 -1.68
C TYR A 26 -1.51 27.69 -0.96
N LYS A 27 -1.76 28.96 -1.28
CA LYS A 27 -1.15 30.10 -0.61
C LYS A 27 -1.83 30.47 0.71
N ASP A 28 -3.13 30.20 0.84
CA ASP A 28 -3.89 30.48 2.08
C ASP A 28 -3.69 29.39 3.14
N ASP A 29 -3.45 28.13 2.72
CA ASP A 29 -3.11 27.04 3.63
C ASP A 29 -1.59 26.99 3.84
N ARG A 30 -1.11 27.66 4.87
CA ARG A 30 0.33 27.76 5.23
C ARG A 30 1.00 26.42 5.61
N ASN A 31 0.29 25.28 5.56
CA ASN A 31 0.84 23.94 5.73
C ASN A 31 0.08 22.90 4.89
N PRO A 32 0.44 22.68 3.61
CA PRO A 32 -0.29 21.78 2.73
C PRO A 32 -0.15 20.28 3.10
N LEU A 33 0.86 19.88 3.87
CA LEU A 33 1.12 18.48 4.23
C LEU A 33 0.48 18.06 5.57
N PHE A 34 0.09 19.00 6.41
CA PHE A 34 -0.44 18.73 7.76
C PHE A 34 -1.70 19.55 8.05
N ASN A 35 -2.77 19.31 7.30
CA ASN A 35 -4.05 19.91 7.63
C ASN A 35 -4.56 19.26 8.92
N ARG A 36 -4.60 20.03 10.03
CA ARG A 36 -5.06 19.58 11.35
C ARG A 36 -6.40 18.84 11.32
N PRO A 37 -7.44 19.27 10.57
CA PRO A 37 -8.69 18.54 10.47
C PRO A 37 -8.54 17.17 9.76
N MET A 38 -7.58 17.01 8.85
CA MET A 38 -7.33 15.73 8.17
C MET A 38 -6.62 14.72 9.11
N LEU A 39 -5.68 15.17 9.94
CA LEU A 39 -5.01 14.34 10.94
C LEU A 39 -5.90 13.98 12.13
N ALA A 40 -6.94 14.77 12.40
CA ALA A 40 -7.92 14.51 13.45
C ALA A 40 -8.94 13.43 13.05
N ASP A 41 -8.99 13.03 11.78
CA ASP A 41 -9.88 11.95 11.32
C ASP A 41 -9.37 10.60 11.84
N ARG A 42 -10.19 9.95 12.67
CA ARG A 42 -9.86 8.66 13.27
C ARG A 42 -9.63 7.56 12.23
N ASN A 43 -10.33 7.60 11.11
CA ASN A 43 -10.19 6.61 10.05
C ASN A 43 -8.83 6.77 9.35
N LEU A 44 -8.42 7.99 9.06
CA LEU A 44 -7.11 8.26 8.49
C LEU A 44 -5.99 7.92 9.48
N ALA A 45 -6.11 8.30 10.74
CA ALA A 45 -5.11 8.01 11.77
C ALA A 45 -4.90 6.50 11.97
N THR A 46 -5.98 5.71 11.98
CA THR A 46 -5.89 4.24 12.04
C THR A 46 -5.28 3.66 10.77
N ALA A 47 -5.65 4.17 9.60
CA ALA A 47 -5.07 3.75 8.32
C ALA A 47 -3.58 4.08 8.24
N MET A 48 -3.14 5.22 8.78
CA MET A 48 -1.72 5.59 8.88
C MET A 48 -0.92 4.59 9.71
N GLY A 49 -1.43 4.22 10.89
CA GLY A 49 -0.80 3.19 11.73
C GLY A 49 -0.67 1.84 11.00
N PHE A 50 -1.73 1.38 10.35
CA PHE A 50 -1.69 0.15 9.57
C PHE A 50 -0.75 0.23 8.36
N MET A 51 -0.63 1.39 7.71
CA MET A 51 0.30 1.55 6.58
C MET A 51 1.76 1.41 7.01
N ILE A 52 2.12 1.88 8.20
CA ILE A 52 3.47 1.68 8.75
C ILE A 52 3.71 0.18 8.96
N VAL A 53 2.79 -0.52 9.63
CA VAL A 53 2.91 -1.97 9.88
C VAL A 53 3.01 -2.75 8.57
N ILE A 54 2.18 -2.44 7.57
CA ILE A 54 2.23 -3.06 6.25
C ILE A 54 3.57 -2.77 5.57
N GLY A 55 4.06 -1.52 5.67
CA GLY A 55 5.37 -1.13 5.17
C GLY A 55 6.47 -1.99 5.77
N VAL A 56 6.53 -2.11 7.10
CA VAL A 56 7.50 -2.96 7.80
C VAL A 56 7.41 -4.40 7.30
N VAL A 57 6.24 -5.02 7.36
CA VAL A 57 6.06 -6.44 7.02
C VAL A 57 6.39 -6.73 5.55
N MET A 58 5.88 -5.90 4.63
CA MET A 58 6.10 -6.10 3.19
C MET A 58 7.57 -5.96 2.81
N PHE A 59 8.18 -4.85 3.23
CA PHE A 59 9.53 -4.53 2.77
C PHE A 59 10.60 -5.33 3.51
N ALA A 60 10.43 -5.62 4.81
CA ALA A 60 11.29 -6.55 5.51
C ALA A 60 11.28 -7.93 4.86
N SER A 61 10.10 -8.46 4.54
CA SER A 61 9.98 -9.75 3.83
C SER A 61 10.60 -9.69 2.43
N MET A 62 10.42 -8.60 1.68
CA MET A 62 11.01 -8.45 0.35
C MET A 62 12.53 -8.30 0.38
N ALA A 63 13.07 -7.64 1.40
CA ALA A 63 14.50 -7.43 1.53
C ALA A 63 15.23 -8.67 2.05
N LEU A 64 14.62 -9.42 2.99
CA LEU A 64 15.26 -10.55 3.66
C LEU A 64 15.05 -11.87 2.93
N LEU A 65 13.88 -12.10 2.33
CA LEU A 65 13.53 -13.39 1.74
C LEU A 65 14.46 -13.80 0.59
N PRO A 66 14.75 -12.96 -0.44
CA PRO A 66 15.61 -13.36 -1.53
C PRO A 66 17.06 -13.71 -1.10
N PRO A 67 17.77 -12.86 -0.32
CA PRO A 67 19.11 -13.19 0.11
C PRO A 67 19.14 -14.40 1.06
N MET A 68 18.11 -14.60 1.88
CA MET A 68 17.99 -15.77 2.74
C MET A 68 17.88 -17.06 1.90
N LEU A 69 17.00 -17.10 0.90
CA LEU A 69 16.81 -18.26 0.04
C LEU A 69 18.09 -18.57 -0.78
N GLN A 70 18.77 -17.53 -1.27
CA GLN A 70 19.97 -17.72 -2.09
C GLN A 70 21.22 -18.05 -1.27
N ARG A 71 21.43 -17.39 -0.12
CA ARG A 71 22.67 -17.55 0.67
C ARG A 71 22.60 -18.65 1.69
N LEU A 72 21.46 -18.85 2.37
CA LEU A 72 21.31 -19.85 3.42
C LEU A 72 20.81 -21.19 2.86
N PHE A 73 19.83 -21.16 1.95
CA PHE A 73 19.29 -22.37 1.34
C PHE A 73 20.03 -22.78 0.06
N GLY A 74 20.89 -21.91 -0.49
CA GLY A 74 21.65 -22.19 -1.70
C GLY A 74 20.79 -22.28 -2.98
N TRP A 75 19.58 -21.72 -2.97
CA TRP A 75 18.67 -21.83 -4.11
C TRP A 75 19.08 -20.93 -5.27
N PRO A 76 18.93 -21.38 -6.52
CA PRO A 76 19.14 -20.56 -7.70
C PRO A 76 18.22 -19.33 -7.70
N VAL A 77 18.68 -18.26 -8.36
CA VAL A 77 17.90 -17.00 -8.51
C VAL A 77 16.55 -17.27 -9.16
N ILE A 78 16.48 -18.23 -10.09
CA ILE A 78 15.25 -18.61 -10.78
C ILE A 78 14.22 -19.18 -9.81
N ASP A 79 14.62 -20.07 -8.92
CA ASP A 79 13.72 -20.69 -7.92
C ASP A 79 13.23 -19.66 -6.91
N THR A 80 14.12 -18.77 -6.48
CA THR A 80 13.75 -17.61 -5.65
C THR A 80 12.72 -16.72 -6.37
N GLY A 81 12.91 -16.49 -7.66
CA GLY A 81 11.97 -15.74 -8.49
C GLY A 81 10.58 -16.40 -8.56
N TRP A 82 10.51 -17.72 -8.68
CA TRP A 82 9.25 -18.45 -8.65
C TRP A 82 8.49 -18.28 -7.32
N VAL A 83 9.19 -18.37 -6.21
CA VAL A 83 8.58 -18.13 -4.88
C VAL A 83 7.96 -16.74 -4.79
N LEU A 84 8.69 -15.73 -5.25
CA LEU A 84 8.19 -14.34 -5.25
C LEU A 84 7.02 -14.15 -6.23
N ALA A 85 7.05 -14.82 -7.39
CA ALA A 85 5.97 -14.77 -8.36
C ALA A 85 4.67 -15.36 -7.79
N VAL A 86 4.73 -16.51 -7.12
CA VAL A 86 3.57 -17.14 -6.48
C VAL A 86 2.99 -16.24 -5.37
N ARG A 87 3.83 -15.58 -4.60
CA ARG A 87 3.40 -14.57 -3.64
C ARG A 87 2.66 -13.41 -4.32
N GLY A 88 3.19 -12.91 -5.46
CA GLY A 88 2.56 -11.88 -6.27
C GLY A 88 1.18 -12.31 -6.78
N ILE A 89 1.04 -13.54 -7.25
CA ILE A 89 -0.25 -14.13 -7.66
C ILE A 89 -1.22 -14.15 -6.48
N GLY A 90 -0.78 -14.54 -5.29
CA GLY A 90 -1.59 -14.50 -4.07
C GLY A 90 -2.13 -13.10 -3.75
N ILE A 91 -1.29 -12.08 -3.90
CA ILE A 91 -1.70 -10.67 -3.71
C ILE A 91 -2.78 -10.29 -4.74
N LEU A 92 -2.56 -10.57 -6.02
CA LEU A 92 -3.50 -10.22 -7.09
C LEU A 92 -4.86 -10.89 -6.92
N MET A 93 -4.85 -12.20 -6.64
CA MET A 93 -6.09 -12.96 -6.41
C MET A 93 -6.87 -12.42 -5.22
N SER A 94 -6.18 -12.14 -4.13
CA SER A 94 -6.84 -11.64 -2.92
C SER A 94 -7.29 -10.19 -3.06
N MET A 95 -6.59 -9.36 -3.82
CA MET A 95 -7.06 -8.02 -4.18
C MET A 95 -8.35 -8.08 -5.00
N TRP A 96 -8.44 -9.01 -5.96
CA TRP A 96 -9.66 -9.21 -6.73
C TRP A 96 -10.83 -9.65 -5.85
N VAL A 97 -10.60 -10.62 -4.96
CA VAL A 97 -11.61 -11.08 -3.97
C VAL A 97 -12.00 -9.93 -3.03
N ALA A 98 -11.04 -9.18 -2.52
CA ALA A 98 -11.28 -8.02 -1.65
C ALA A 98 -12.15 -6.97 -2.35
N GLY A 99 -11.90 -6.70 -3.64
CA GLY A 99 -12.72 -5.79 -4.43
C GLY A 99 -14.18 -6.25 -4.55
N GLN A 100 -14.42 -7.57 -4.68
CA GLN A 100 -15.76 -8.15 -4.74
C GLN A 100 -16.50 -8.17 -3.39
N LEU A 101 -15.75 -8.32 -2.30
CA LEU A 101 -16.29 -8.31 -0.95
C LEU A 101 -16.53 -6.88 -0.42
N LEU A 102 -15.89 -5.89 -1.03
CA LEU A 102 -16.05 -4.50 -0.65
C LEU A 102 -17.52 -4.07 -0.86
N GLY A 103 -18.17 -3.63 0.20
CA GLY A 103 -19.61 -3.30 0.20
C GLY A 103 -20.54 -4.43 0.68
N LYS A 104 -20.05 -5.68 0.78
CA LYS A 104 -20.80 -6.81 1.38
C LYS A 104 -20.33 -7.14 2.79
N VAL A 105 -19.07 -6.89 3.07
CA VAL A 105 -18.42 -7.15 4.37
C VAL A 105 -17.80 -5.86 4.86
N ASP A 106 -17.88 -5.62 6.16
CA ASP A 106 -17.23 -4.47 6.79
C ASP A 106 -15.70 -4.51 6.53
N ALA A 107 -15.17 -3.41 6.00
CA ALA A 107 -13.75 -3.28 5.68
C ALA A 107 -12.83 -3.56 6.89
N ARG A 108 -13.30 -3.32 8.11
CA ARG A 108 -12.56 -3.60 9.36
C ARG A 108 -12.28 -5.08 9.54
N TRP A 109 -13.28 -5.93 9.28
CA TRP A 109 -13.11 -7.39 9.33
C TRP A 109 -12.17 -7.90 8.27
N MET A 110 -12.21 -7.30 7.06
CA MET A 110 -11.31 -7.67 5.98
C MET A 110 -9.86 -7.32 6.31
N VAL A 111 -9.61 -6.14 6.88
CA VAL A 111 -8.27 -5.73 7.33
C VAL A 111 -7.81 -6.63 8.48
N GLY A 112 -8.67 -6.92 9.46
CA GLY A 112 -8.34 -7.79 10.59
C GLY A 112 -7.97 -9.21 10.15
N THR A 113 -8.79 -9.82 9.28
CA THR A 113 -8.52 -11.17 8.75
C THR A 113 -7.28 -11.20 7.88
N GLY A 114 -7.06 -10.20 7.03
CA GLY A 114 -5.85 -10.11 6.21
C GLY A 114 -4.57 -9.98 7.03
N LEU A 115 -4.58 -9.18 8.10
CA LEU A 115 -3.45 -9.06 9.03
C LEU A 115 -3.23 -10.36 9.82
N ALA A 116 -4.30 -11.04 10.26
CA ALA A 116 -4.19 -12.32 10.95
C ALA A 116 -3.54 -13.39 10.04
N ILE A 117 -3.95 -13.45 8.77
CA ILE A 117 -3.37 -14.36 7.77
C ILE A 117 -1.89 -14.02 7.53
N ALA A 118 -1.55 -12.74 7.41
CA ALA A 118 -0.17 -12.32 7.25
C ALA A 118 0.69 -12.66 8.49
N ALA A 119 0.16 -12.46 9.69
CA ALA A 119 0.83 -12.82 10.94
C ALA A 119 1.06 -14.33 11.06
N LEU A 120 0.05 -15.14 10.71
CA LEU A 120 0.17 -16.61 10.64
C LEU A 120 1.26 -17.04 9.66
N SER A 121 1.35 -16.41 8.50
CA SER A 121 2.42 -16.71 7.54
C SER A 121 3.80 -16.37 8.10
N LEU A 122 3.96 -15.21 8.74
CA LEU A 122 5.23 -14.85 9.39
C LEU A 122 5.59 -15.81 10.52
N TRP A 123 4.60 -16.20 11.32
CA TRP A 123 4.81 -17.20 12.37
C TRP A 123 5.21 -18.54 11.79
N GLN A 124 4.61 -18.97 10.68
CA GLN A 124 5.05 -20.17 9.96
C GLN A 124 6.47 -20.04 9.43
N MET A 125 6.85 -18.87 8.90
CA MET A 125 8.21 -18.60 8.43
C MET A 125 9.25 -18.64 9.55
N SER A 126 8.90 -18.27 10.78
CA SER A 126 9.81 -18.34 11.94
C SER A 126 10.18 -19.77 12.34
N HIS A 127 9.43 -20.78 11.89
CA HIS A 127 9.68 -22.21 12.14
C HIS A 127 10.36 -22.92 10.96
N TRP A 128 10.89 -22.17 10.00
CA TRP A 128 11.60 -22.76 8.89
C TRP A 128 12.93 -23.38 9.34
N SER A 129 13.19 -24.60 8.85
CA SER A 129 14.48 -25.27 8.99
C SER A 129 15.25 -25.23 7.67
N LEU A 130 16.58 -25.28 7.72
CA LEU A 130 17.43 -25.25 6.53
C LEU A 130 17.25 -26.50 5.62
N GLU A 131 16.64 -27.56 6.14
CA GLU A 131 16.37 -28.81 5.39
C GLU A 131 14.99 -28.78 4.69
N MET A 132 14.25 -27.68 4.80
CA MET A 132 12.93 -27.58 4.18
C MET A 132 13.02 -27.49 2.67
N GLY A 133 12.15 -28.24 1.99
CA GLY A 133 11.97 -28.16 0.56
C GLY A 133 11.23 -26.87 0.13
N MET A 134 11.11 -26.68 -1.17
CA MET A 134 10.49 -25.47 -1.77
C MET A 134 9.01 -25.30 -1.42
N ARG A 135 8.26 -26.40 -1.22
CA ARG A 135 6.79 -26.38 -1.01
C ARG A 135 6.36 -25.54 0.19
N PRO A 136 6.91 -25.69 1.40
CA PRO A 136 6.50 -24.86 2.56
C PRO A 136 6.77 -23.39 2.34
N VAL A 137 7.84 -23.04 1.65
CA VAL A 137 8.22 -21.65 1.35
C VAL A 137 7.23 -21.01 0.37
N ILE A 138 6.84 -21.76 -0.66
CA ILE A 138 5.82 -21.31 -1.62
C ILE A 138 4.47 -21.12 -0.93
N VAL A 139 4.05 -22.08 -0.10
CA VAL A 139 2.75 -22.00 0.61
C VAL A 139 2.72 -20.80 1.56
N SER A 140 3.75 -20.59 2.36
CA SER A 140 3.81 -19.44 3.26
C SER A 140 3.87 -18.11 2.50
N GLY A 141 4.59 -18.05 1.37
CA GLY A 141 4.59 -16.87 0.48
C GLY A 141 3.23 -16.58 -0.10
N LEU A 142 2.51 -17.62 -0.55
CA LEU A 142 1.14 -17.49 -1.08
C LEU A 142 0.18 -16.99 0.01
N VAL A 143 0.21 -17.59 1.20
CA VAL A 143 -0.62 -17.19 2.35
C VAL A 143 -0.35 -15.75 2.75
N GLN A 144 0.93 -15.35 2.81
CA GLN A 144 1.30 -13.97 3.08
C GLN A 144 0.78 -13.01 1.99
N GLY A 145 0.88 -13.40 0.71
CA GLY A 145 0.34 -12.64 -0.40
C GLY A 145 -1.17 -12.43 -0.28
N ILE A 146 -1.92 -13.49 0.04
CA ILE A 146 -3.36 -13.42 0.27
C ILE A 146 -3.69 -12.47 1.42
N GLY A 147 -3.00 -12.58 2.55
CA GLY A 147 -3.19 -11.69 3.70
C GLY A 147 -2.99 -10.22 3.32
N MET A 148 -1.91 -9.91 2.64
CA MET A 148 -1.58 -8.55 2.24
C MET A 148 -2.58 -7.96 1.23
N GLY A 149 -2.99 -8.73 0.22
CA GLY A 149 -3.96 -8.25 -0.76
C GLY A 149 -5.34 -7.96 -0.15
N LEU A 150 -5.78 -8.75 0.84
CA LEU A 150 -7.01 -8.50 1.59
C LEU A 150 -6.96 -7.21 2.43
N VAL A 151 -5.80 -6.74 2.83
CA VAL A 151 -5.62 -5.51 3.62
C VAL A 151 -5.58 -4.27 2.73
N PHE A 152 -4.91 -4.34 1.57
CA PHE A 152 -4.59 -3.17 0.75
C PHE A 152 -5.83 -2.39 0.27
N ILE A 153 -6.82 -3.08 -0.31
CA ILE A 153 -7.99 -2.44 -0.89
C ILE A 153 -8.90 -1.84 0.18
N PRO A 154 -9.35 -2.59 1.20
CA PRO A 154 -10.23 -2.03 2.22
C PRO A 154 -9.56 -0.91 3.01
N LEU A 155 -8.26 -1.01 3.29
CA LEU A 155 -7.54 0.02 4.02
C LEU A 155 -7.50 1.35 3.26
N ASN A 156 -7.19 1.31 1.95
CA ASN A 156 -7.25 2.51 1.12
C ASN A 156 -8.67 3.08 1.05
N THR A 157 -9.67 2.23 0.89
CA THR A 157 -11.08 2.68 0.83
C THR A 157 -11.51 3.33 2.13
N MET A 158 -11.16 2.76 3.28
CA MET A 158 -11.46 3.33 4.60
C MET A 158 -10.73 4.65 4.84
N ALA A 159 -9.46 4.73 4.46
CA ALA A 159 -8.64 5.93 4.61
C ALA A 159 -9.25 7.13 3.87
N PHE A 160 -9.86 6.87 2.70
CA PHE A 160 -10.42 7.94 1.86
C PHE A 160 -11.95 8.11 2.00
N ALA A 161 -12.63 7.27 2.80
CA ALA A 161 -14.08 7.33 2.95
C ALA A 161 -14.58 8.65 3.53
N THR A 162 -13.85 9.22 4.48
CA THR A 162 -14.21 10.45 5.20
C THR A 162 -13.48 11.70 4.67
N ILE A 163 -12.50 11.51 3.79
CA ILE A 163 -11.69 12.63 3.27
C ILE A 163 -12.39 13.28 2.07
N PRO A 164 -12.60 14.62 2.10
CA PRO A 164 -13.11 15.36 0.96
C PRO A 164 -12.26 15.14 -0.29
N PRO A 165 -12.86 15.11 -1.50
CA PRO A 165 -12.15 14.81 -2.74
C PRO A 165 -10.91 15.67 -3.01
N GLN A 166 -10.93 16.92 -2.56
CA GLN A 166 -9.83 17.88 -2.70
C GLN A 166 -8.56 17.50 -1.93
N TYR A 167 -8.69 16.75 -0.82
CA TYR A 167 -7.57 16.32 0.04
C TYR A 167 -7.14 14.86 -0.20
N ARG A 168 -7.76 14.14 -1.13
CA ARG A 168 -7.43 12.73 -1.41
C ARG A 168 -6.01 12.55 -1.93
N THR A 169 -5.51 13.50 -2.74
CA THR A 169 -4.14 13.47 -3.26
C THR A 169 -3.12 13.63 -2.14
N ASP A 170 -3.36 14.57 -1.23
CA ASP A 170 -2.47 14.81 -0.09
C ASP A 170 -2.51 13.64 0.90
N GLY A 171 -3.70 13.09 1.15
CA GLY A 171 -3.89 11.87 1.94
C GLY A 171 -3.15 10.66 1.36
N SER A 172 -3.20 10.47 0.03
CA SER A 172 -2.48 9.37 -0.63
C SER A 172 -0.96 9.53 -0.54
N SER A 173 -0.47 10.75 -0.68
CA SER A 173 0.96 11.07 -0.52
C SER A 173 1.42 10.80 0.91
N LEU A 174 0.64 11.17 1.91
CA LEU A 174 0.93 10.93 3.32
C LEU A 174 0.95 9.43 3.64
N LEU A 175 -0.04 8.65 3.17
CA LEU A 175 -0.08 7.19 3.36
C LEU A 175 1.12 6.49 2.69
N ASN A 176 1.52 6.92 1.49
CA ASN A 176 2.70 6.40 0.81
C ASN A 176 4.00 6.75 1.54
N LEU A 177 4.09 7.96 2.10
CA LEU A 177 5.23 8.40 2.90
C LEU A 177 5.35 7.54 4.16
N LEU A 178 4.26 7.31 4.88
CA LEU A 178 4.25 6.47 6.09
C LEU A 178 4.60 5.01 5.77
N ARG A 179 4.10 4.49 4.65
CA ARG A 179 4.49 3.16 4.16
C ARG A 179 6.00 3.10 3.87
N SER A 180 6.58 4.14 3.29
CA SER A 180 8.02 4.22 3.01
C SER A 180 8.85 4.34 4.29
N ILE A 181 8.37 5.06 5.30
CA ILE A 181 8.99 5.09 6.63
C ILE A 181 8.96 3.69 7.26
N GLY A 182 7.80 3.03 7.23
CA GLY A 182 7.68 1.64 7.68
C GLY A 182 8.64 0.71 6.94
N ALA A 183 8.77 0.87 5.62
CA ALA A 183 9.71 0.13 4.81
C ALA A 183 11.17 0.33 5.26
N SER A 184 11.58 1.56 5.49
CA SER A 184 12.93 1.89 5.95
C SER A 184 13.22 1.28 7.33
N VAL A 185 12.27 1.36 8.26
CA VAL A 185 12.38 0.70 9.58
C VAL A 185 12.46 -0.82 9.41
N GLY A 186 11.61 -1.41 8.57
CA GLY A 186 11.58 -2.86 8.36
C GLY A 186 12.84 -3.45 7.70
N ILE A 187 13.60 -2.63 6.97
CA ILE A 187 14.86 -3.07 6.35
C ILE A 187 16.04 -2.89 7.32
N SER A 188 15.97 -1.92 8.24
CA SER A 188 17.07 -1.59 9.15
C SER A 188 17.09 -2.42 10.43
N VAL A 189 16.02 -3.15 10.76
CA VAL A 189 15.91 -4.08 11.87
C VAL A 189 16.29 -5.48 11.44
#